data_a1e47bdd480add59e5b3543f8d4379c6
#
_entry.id   a1e47bdd480add59e5b3543f8d4379c6
#
_cell.length_a   1.000
_cell.length_b   1.000
_cell.length_c   1.000
_cell.angle_alpha   90.00
_cell.angle_beta   90.00
_cell.angle_gamma   90.00
#
_symmetry.space_group_name_H-M   'P 1'
#
loop_
_entity.id
_entity.type
_entity.pdbx_description
1 polymer ?
#
loop_
_entity_poly.entity_id
_entity_poly.type
_entity_poly.pdbx_seq_one_letter_code
_entity_poly.pdbx_strand_id
1 'polypeptide(L)'
;MMNLEMSKKKILIIDDEQINLDFFDVMLTRLGFEVIMASDGNEGLEKIKANRPDLIILDNIMPQLSGWELTKMLKQQDEFSEYREIPIIMFSAMDTVKDKIDGFELGIDDYIIKPFNFSEVLARIRAVLRNHELSRQVILRERRLALTDSLNKSLIYFTEHLKTPVLELVAASKELNASNTKAVESFKKQVIIEAEHALAALSGLEDAVRKLQESEGSMREAELSLRELEERFREHFKDLHNHIGESA
;
A
#
# COMPACT_ATOMS: atom_id res chain seq x y z
N MET A 1 -3.76 29.93 7.81
CA MET A 1 -4.00 29.75 6.37
C MET A 1 -2.89 28.86 5.85
N MET A 2 -3.13 27.57 5.80
CA MET A 2 -2.15 26.59 5.32
C MET A 2 -2.47 26.37 3.84
N ASN A 3 -1.72 27.05 2.95
CA ASN A 3 -1.70 26.74 1.53
C ASN A 3 -1.03 25.37 1.37
N LEU A 4 -1.82 24.30 1.40
CA LEU A 4 -1.44 23.08 0.72
C LEU A 4 -1.42 23.42 -0.77
N GLU A 5 -0.28 23.34 -1.40
CA GLU A 5 -0.17 23.19 -2.85
C GLU A 5 -0.91 21.89 -3.20
N MET A 6 -2.21 22.01 -3.40
CA MET A 6 -3.00 20.93 -4.01
C MET A 6 -2.50 20.85 -5.45
N SER A 7 -1.70 19.84 -5.77
CA SER A 7 -1.54 19.45 -7.18
C SER A 7 -2.93 19.46 -7.79
N LYS A 8 -3.09 20.12 -8.94
CA LYS A 8 -4.39 20.23 -9.59
C LYS A 8 -4.94 18.83 -9.79
N LYS A 9 -6.08 18.53 -9.16
CA LYS A 9 -6.74 17.23 -9.33
C LYS A 9 -7.19 17.09 -10.76
N LYS A 10 -6.89 15.93 -11.38
CA LYS A 10 -7.24 15.60 -12.75
C LYS A 10 -8.61 14.95 -12.80
N ILE A 11 -9.53 15.54 -13.54
CA ILE A 11 -10.87 15.00 -13.76
C ILE A 11 -11.01 14.64 -15.23
N LEU A 12 -11.28 13.37 -15.51
CA LEU A 12 -11.62 12.92 -16.84
C LEU A 12 -13.14 12.92 -17.01
N ILE A 13 -13.62 13.57 -18.07
CA ILE A 13 -15.02 13.61 -18.43
C ILE A 13 -15.20 12.83 -19.72
N ILE A 14 -16.13 11.90 -19.71
CA ILE A 14 -16.45 11.04 -20.86
C ILE A 14 -17.94 11.19 -21.14
N ASP A 15 -18.28 11.84 -22.26
CA ASP A 15 -19.66 12.15 -22.66
C ASP A 15 -19.67 12.34 -24.19
N ASP A 16 -20.61 11.74 -24.89
CA ASP A 16 -20.71 11.83 -26.37
C ASP A 16 -21.27 13.16 -26.85
N GLU A 17 -21.86 13.96 -25.96
CA GLU A 17 -22.36 15.31 -26.28
C GLU A 17 -21.28 16.36 -26.02
N GLN A 18 -20.72 16.95 -27.07
CA GLN A 18 -19.69 17.99 -27.00
C GLN A 18 -20.08 19.17 -26.09
N ILE A 19 -21.37 19.51 -26.05
CA ILE A 19 -21.87 20.61 -25.21
C ILE A 19 -21.67 20.34 -23.72
N ASN A 20 -21.77 19.09 -23.29
CA ASN A 20 -21.49 18.67 -21.91
C ASN A 20 -20.00 18.76 -21.61
N LEU A 21 -19.15 18.27 -22.50
CA LEU A 21 -17.69 18.35 -22.37
C LEU A 21 -17.23 19.80 -22.20
N ASP A 22 -17.66 20.70 -23.11
CA ASP A 22 -17.31 22.12 -23.09
C ASP A 22 -17.80 22.81 -21.80
N PHE A 23 -19.03 22.49 -21.36
CA PHE A 23 -19.59 23.01 -20.13
C PHE A 23 -18.75 22.63 -18.91
N PHE A 24 -18.41 21.37 -18.76
CA PHE A 24 -17.62 20.89 -17.64
C PHE A 24 -16.19 21.40 -17.69
N ASP A 25 -15.57 21.45 -18.86
CA ASP A 25 -14.22 22.00 -19.02
C ASP A 25 -14.16 23.45 -18.50
N VAL A 26 -15.04 24.31 -18.96
CA VAL A 26 -15.08 25.71 -18.54
C VAL A 26 -15.33 25.83 -17.02
N MET A 27 -16.28 25.08 -16.50
CA MET A 27 -16.70 25.20 -15.11
C MET A 27 -15.67 24.64 -14.13
N LEU A 28 -15.09 23.47 -14.42
CA LEU A 28 -14.14 22.80 -13.52
C LEU A 28 -12.74 23.42 -13.61
N THR A 29 -12.31 23.84 -14.80
CA THR A 29 -11.02 24.57 -14.97
C THR A 29 -11.01 25.88 -14.20
N ARG A 30 -12.11 26.65 -14.18
CA ARG A 30 -12.25 27.88 -13.36
C ARG A 30 -12.12 27.60 -11.85
N LEU A 31 -12.46 26.40 -11.41
CA LEU A 31 -12.35 25.96 -10.01
C LEU A 31 -10.99 25.35 -9.66
N GLY A 32 -10.05 25.32 -10.62
CA GLY A 32 -8.68 24.88 -10.42
C GLY A 32 -8.42 23.40 -10.67
N PHE A 33 -9.39 22.66 -11.25
CA PHE A 33 -9.16 21.29 -11.69
C PHE A 33 -8.42 21.25 -13.03
N GLU A 34 -7.69 20.18 -13.28
CA GLU A 34 -7.18 19.84 -14.62
C GLU A 34 -8.23 18.94 -15.29
N VAL A 35 -8.78 19.38 -16.41
CA VAL A 35 -9.85 18.67 -17.09
C VAL A 35 -9.29 17.94 -18.31
N ILE A 36 -9.66 16.68 -18.44
CA ILE A 36 -9.36 15.82 -19.58
C ILE A 36 -10.73 15.42 -20.16
N MET A 37 -10.88 15.45 -21.47
CA MET A 37 -12.14 15.14 -22.13
C MET A 37 -11.99 13.94 -23.05
N ALA A 38 -13.04 13.14 -23.15
CA ALA A 38 -13.16 12.05 -24.11
C ALA A 38 -14.61 12.03 -24.64
N SER A 39 -14.78 11.78 -25.92
CA SER A 39 -16.05 11.79 -26.62
C SER A 39 -16.76 10.43 -26.70
N ASP A 40 -16.07 9.37 -26.27
CA ASP A 40 -16.63 8.01 -26.19
C ASP A 40 -15.84 7.16 -25.18
N GLY A 41 -16.36 5.94 -24.91
CA GLY A 41 -15.76 5.04 -23.94
C GLY A 41 -14.37 4.52 -24.31
N ASN A 42 -14.07 4.36 -25.61
CA ASN A 42 -12.77 3.87 -26.07
C ASN A 42 -11.69 4.96 -25.90
N GLU A 43 -11.99 6.19 -26.33
CA GLU A 43 -11.13 7.34 -26.07
C GLU A 43 -10.94 7.55 -24.57
N GLY A 44 -12.00 7.38 -23.78
CA GLY A 44 -11.99 7.41 -22.33
C GLY A 44 -10.98 6.44 -21.75
N LEU A 45 -10.99 5.19 -22.21
CA LEU A 45 -10.06 4.16 -21.76
C LEU A 45 -8.59 4.51 -22.08
N GLU A 46 -8.31 5.05 -23.28
CA GLU A 46 -6.98 5.52 -23.65
C GLU A 46 -6.51 6.67 -22.74
N LYS A 47 -7.39 7.64 -22.47
CA LYS A 47 -7.11 8.78 -21.59
C LYS A 47 -6.87 8.33 -20.13
N ILE A 48 -7.61 7.34 -19.65
CA ILE A 48 -7.38 6.75 -18.32
C ILE A 48 -5.95 6.18 -18.24
N LYS A 49 -5.55 5.37 -19.22
CA LYS A 49 -4.22 4.76 -19.28
C LYS A 49 -3.10 5.81 -19.35
N ALA A 50 -3.29 6.84 -20.16
CA ALA A 50 -2.28 7.87 -20.40
C ALA A 50 -2.12 8.85 -19.23
N ASN A 51 -3.21 9.23 -18.55
CA ASN A 51 -3.23 10.37 -17.63
C ASN A 51 -3.45 10.00 -16.17
N ARG A 52 -3.98 8.82 -15.87
CA ARG A 52 -4.35 8.36 -14.52
C ARG A 52 -5.14 9.44 -13.75
N PRO A 53 -6.38 9.74 -14.13
CA PRO A 53 -7.17 10.78 -13.51
C PRO A 53 -7.48 10.46 -12.03
N ASP A 54 -7.71 11.51 -11.23
CA ASP A 54 -8.13 11.39 -9.82
C ASP A 54 -9.64 11.10 -9.70
N LEU A 55 -10.42 11.36 -10.74
CA LEU A 55 -11.86 11.14 -10.80
C LEU A 55 -12.29 11.00 -12.25
N ILE A 56 -13.25 10.12 -12.51
CA ILE A 56 -13.93 9.99 -13.80
C ILE A 56 -15.39 10.43 -13.64
N ILE A 57 -15.84 11.33 -14.50
CA ILE A 57 -17.24 11.66 -14.72
C ILE A 57 -17.64 10.99 -16.03
N LEU A 58 -18.60 10.10 -15.97
CA LEU A 58 -18.90 9.17 -17.05
C LEU A 58 -20.37 9.21 -17.42
N ASP A 59 -20.68 9.55 -18.67
CA ASP A 59 -22.03 9.34 -19.17
C ASP A 59 -22.33 7.84 -19.33
N ASN A 60 -23.53 7.47 -18.95
CA ASN A 60 -23.95 6.08 -19.04
C ASN A 60 -24.26 5.65 -20.48
N ILE A 61 -24.89 6.53 -21.26
CA ILE A 61 -25.41 6.19 -22.59
C ILE A 61 -24.51 6.82 -23.65
N MET A 62 -23.60 6.03 -24.16
CA MET A 62 -22.70 6.43 -25.25
C MET A 62 -22.65 5.35 -26.32
N PRO A 63 -22.36 5.72 -27.59
CA PRO A 63 -22.18 4.75 -28.67
C PRO A 63 -20.92 3.88 -28.44
N GLN A 64 -20.94 2.67 -29.01
CA GLN A 64 -19.83 1.67 -28.99
C GLN A 64 -19.57 1.07 -27.61
N LEU A 65 -19.03 1.82 -26.67
CA LEU A 65 -18.71 1.38 -25.31
C LEU A 65 -19.49 2.23 -24.32
N SER A 66 -20.51 1.66 -23.70
CA SER A 66 -21.35 2.34 -22.70
C SER A 66 -20.58 2.60 -21.39
N GLY A 67 -21.06 3.57 -20.60
CA GLY A 67 -20.48 3.85 -19.29
C GLY A 67 -20.51 2.66 -18.34
N TRP A 68 -21.55 1.81 -18.43
CA TRP A 68 -21.63 0.56 -17.66
C TRP A 68 -20.54 -0.43 -18.04
N GLU A 69 -20.33 -0.64 -19.33
CA GLU A 69 -19.30 -1.57 -19.82
C GLU A 69 -17.91 -1.09 -19.45
N LEU A 70 -17.64 0.21 -19.64
CA LEU A 70 -16.36 0.80 -19.23
C LEU A 70 -16.13 0.66 -17.72
N THR A 71 -17.14 0.94 -16.89
CA THR A 71 -17.06 0.75 -15.44
C THR A 71 -16.75 -0.70 -15.08
N LYS A 72 -17.46 -1.66 -15.71
CA LYS A 72 -17.25 -3.08 -15.50
C LYS A 72 -15.82 -3.51 -15.86
N MET A 73 -15.28 -3.01 -16.96
CA MET A 73 -13.89 -3.27 -17.34
C MET A 73 -12.95 -2.77 -16.27
N LEU A 74 -13.06 -1.51 -15.85
CA LEU A 74 -12.15 -0.87 -14.89
C LEU A 74 -12.23 -1.51 -13.49
N LYS A 75 -13.44 -1.88 -13.03
CA LYS A 75 -13.65 -2.34 -11.66
C LYS A 75 -13.52 -3.84 -11.47
N GLN A 76 -13.76 -4.66 -12.51
CA GLN A 76 -13.87 -6.12 -12.38
C GLN A 76 -12.83 -6.91 -13.16
N GLN A 77 -12.25 -6.37 -14.24
CA GLN A 77 -11.26 -7.09 -15.05
C GLN A 77 -9.84 -6.91 -14.49
N ASP A 78 -9.09 -8.00 -14.41
CA ASP A 78 -7.73 -8.00 -13.85
C ASP A 78 -6.73 -7.22 -14.69
N GLU A 79 -6.96 -7.13 -16.00
CA GLU A 79 -6.16 -6.32 -16.92
C GLU A 79 -6.14 -4.83 -16.54
N PHE A 80 -7.22 -4.33 -15.91
CA PHE A 80 -7.38 -2.93 -15.50
C PHE A 80 -7.24 -2.74 -13.99
N SER A 81 -6.68 -3.71 -13.27
CA SER A 81 -6.57 -3.68 -11.80
C SER A 81 -5.88 -2.44 -11.25
N GLU A 82 -4.93 -1.86 -11.98
CA GLU A 82 -4.22 -0.64 -11.61
C GLU A 82 -5.09 0.64 -11.63
N TYR A 83 -6.25 0.60 -12.34
CA TYR A 83 -7.22 1.71 -12.43
C TYR A 83 -8.46 1.48 -11.56
N ARG A 84 -8.59 0.32 -10.91
CA ARG A 84 -9.76 -0.09 -10.12
C ARG A 84 -10.13 0.91 -9.04
N GLU A 85 -9.11 1.54 -8.44
CA GLU A 85 -9.28 2.51 -7.35
C GLU A 85 -9.68 3.91 -7.82
N ILE A 86 -9.68 4.21 -9.14
CA ILE A 86 -10.10 5.52 -9.62
C ILE A 86 -11.61 5.67 -9.40
N PRO A 87 -12.05 6.69 -8.63
CA PRO A 87 -13.47 6.88 -8.37
C PRO A 87 -14.23 7.31 -9.64
N ILE A 88 -15.48 6.83 -9.76
CA ILE A 88 -16.35 7.07 -10.90
C ILE A 88 -17.66 7.68 -10.42
N ILE A 89 -18.03 8.84 -10.97
CA ILE A 89 -19.36 9.43 -10.85
C ILE A 89 -20.09 9.19 -12.17
N MET A 90 -21.17 8.42 -12.12
CA MET A 90 -21.98 8.13 -13.29
C MET A 90 -23.04 9.22 -13.51
N PHE A 91 -23.12 9.74 -14.74
CA PHE A 91 -24.22 10.61 -15.19
C PHE A 91 -25.22 9.79 -15.99
N SER A 92 -26.51 9.90 -15.68
CA SER A 92 -27.51 9.11 -16.37
C SER A 92 -28.88 9.79 -16.39
N ALA A 93 -29.62 9.55 -17.45
CA ALA A 93 -31.05 9.84 -17.52
C ALA A 93 -31.90 8.77 -16.80
N MET A 94 -31.32 7.64 -16.41
CA MET A 94 -32.02 6.56 -15.72
C MET A 94 -32.19 6.92 -14.24
N ASP A 95 -33.43 6.82 -13.74
CA ASP A 95 -33.80 7.22 -12.37
C ASP A 95 -34.34 6.05 -11.52
N THR A 96 -34.31 4.83 -12.02
CA THR A 96 -34.85 3.71 -11.25
C THR A 96 -33.94 3.35 -10.08
N VAL A 97 -34.56 2.95 -8.95
CA VAL A 97 -33.82 2.47 -7.78
C VAL A 97 -32.91 1.27 -8.13
N LYS A 98 -33.37 0.44 -9.06
CA LYS A 98 -32.63 -0.73 -9.52
C LYS A 98 -31.33 -0.32 -10.21
N ASP A 99 -31.38 0.64 -11.15
CA ASP A 99 -30.17 1.10 -11.88
C ASP A 99 -29.11 1.65 -10.91
N LYS A 100 -29.54 2.35 -9.85
CA LYS A 100 -28.64 2.87 -8.81
C LYS A 100 -27.99 1.75 -8.00
N ILE A 101 -28.77 0.75 -7.60
CA ILE A 101 -28.25 -0.42 -6.86
C ILE A 101 -27.25 -1.16 -7.73
N ASP A 102 -27.60 -1.51 -8.94
CA ASP A 102 -26.73 -2.21 -9.89
C ASP A 102 -25.42 -1.41 -10.12
N GLY A 103 -25.50 -0.07 -10.16
CA GLY A 103 -24.33 0.81 -10.27
C GLY A 103 -23.38 0.75 -9.08
N PHE A 104 -23.92 0.84 -7.88
CA PHE A 104 -23.09 0.75 -6.67
C PHE A 104 -22.48 -0.64 -6.49
N GLU A 105 -23.21 -1.71 -6.82
CA GLU A 105 -22.68 -3.08 -6.83
C GLU A 105 -21.57 -3.26 -7.87
N LEU A 106 -21.63 -2.53 -8.99
CA LEU A 106 -20.58 -2.52 -9.99
C LEU A 106 -19.30 -1.79 -9.54
N GLY A 107 -19.41 -0.92 -8.54
CA GLY A 107 -18.28 -0.15 -7.98
C GLY A 107 -18.25 1.32 -8.39
N ILE A 108 -19.40 1.89 -8.77
CA ILE A 108 -19.55 3.33 -8.95
C ILE A 108 -19.59 4.01 -7.58
N ASP A 109 -18.88 5.13 -7.45
CA ASP A 109 -18.76 5.87 -6.19
C ASP A 109 -19.93 6.84 -5.93
N ASP A 110 -20.52 7.39 -6.99
CA ASP A 110 -21.72 8.22 -6.91
C ASP A 110 -22.48 8.25 -8.24
N TYR A 111 -23.71 8.70 -8.18
CA TYR A 111 -24.63 8.71 -9.31
C TYR A 111 -25.38 10.04 -9.39
N ILE A 112 -25.40 10.68 -10.54
CA ILE A 112 -26.09 11.96 -10.79
C ILE A 112 -27.10 11.79 -11.91
N ILE A 113 -28.34 12.21 -11.63
CA ILE A 113 -29.44 12.13 -12.58
C ILE A 113 -29.47 13.38 -13.44
N LYS A 114 -29.59 13.22 -14.77
CA LYS A 114 -29.87 14.31 -15.71
C LYS A 114 -31.38 14.63 -15.68
N PRO A 115 -31.83 15.93 -15.67
CA PRO A 115 -31.01 17.14 -15.64
C PRO A 115 -30.45 17.44 -14.22
N PHE A 116 -29.25 17.98 -14.13
CA PHE A 116 -28.57 18.25 -12.89
C PHE A 116 -28.27 19.75 -12.67
N ASN A 117 -28.03 20.12 -11.41
CA ASN A 117 -27.51 21.43 -11.05
C ASN A 117 -25.99 21.33 -10.87
N PHE A 118 -25.23 22.23 -11.48
CA PHE A 118 -23.78 22.22 -11.36
C PHE A 118 -23.27 22.30 -9.90
N SER A 119 -23.96 23.03 -9.03
CA SER A 119 -23.60 23.10 -7.61
C SER A 119 -23.71 21.75 -6.92
N GLU A 120 -24.69 20.93 -7.29
CA GLU A 120 -24.81 19.54 -6.81
C GLU A 120 -23.66 18.69 -7.32
N VAL A 121 -23.38 18.75 -8.63
CA VAL A 121 -22.25 18.02 -9.25
C VAL A 121 -20.95 18.35 -8.54
N LEU A 122 -20.67 19.64 -8.32
CA LEU A 122 -19.46 20.08 -7.65
C LEU A 122 -19.38 19.58 -6.20
N ALA A 123 -20.50 19.57 -5.47
CA ALA A 123 -20.54 19.04 -4.11
C ALA A 123 -20.22 17.55 -4.07
N ARG A 124 -20.75 16.77 -5.03
CA ARG A 124 -20.47 15.33 -5.18
C ARG A 124 -19.02 15.05 -5.57
N ILE A 125 -18.48 15.77 -6.56
CA ILE A 125 -17.06 15.67 -6.94
C ILE A 125 -16.17 15.86 -5.71
N ARG A 126 -16.40 16.93 -4.93
CA ARG A 126 -15.62 17.21 -3.72
C ARG A 126 -15.80 16.12 -2.64
N ALA A 127 -17.00 15.59 -2.49
CA ALA A 127 -17.27 14.53 -1.52
C ALA A 127 -16.56 13.24 -1.90
N VAL A 128 -16.65 12.81 -3.15
CA VAL A 128 -16.01 11.60 -3.66
C VAL A 128 -14.48 11.70 -3.57
N LEU A 129 -13.89 12.79 -4.07
CA LEU A 129 -12.44 13.02 -3.99
C LEU A 129 -11.94 13.01 -2.53
N ARG A 130 -12.67 13.67 -1.62
CA ARG A 130 -12.31 13.70 -0.20
C ARG A 130 -12.40 12.32 0.45
N ASN A 131 -13.47 11.57 0.18
CA ASN A 131 -13.66 10.23 0.75
C ASN A 131 -12.59 9.27 0.25
N HIS A 132 -12.25 9.34 -1.04
CA HIS A 132 -11.19 8.53 -1.62
C HIS A 132 -9.82 8.85 -1.01
N GLU A 133 -9.50 10.14 -0.82
CA GLU A 133 -8.26 10.57 -0.18
C GLU A 133 -8.18 10.11 1.29
N LEU A 134 -9.28 10.23 2.05
CA LEU A 134 -9.34 9.74 3.43
C LEU A 134 -9.16 8.22 3.52
N SER A 135 -9.82 7.46 2.65
CA SER A 135 -9.67 5.99 2.59
C SER A 135 -8.22 5.60 2.30
N ARG A 136 -7.59 6.27 1.33
CA ARG A 136 -6.18 6.06 1.01
C ARG A 136 -5.26 6.37 2.20
N GLN A 137 -5.50 7.46 2.92
CA GLN A 137 -4.73 7.83 4.12
C GLN A 137 -4.89 6.81 5.24
N VAL A 138 -6.11 6.28 5.45
CA VAL A 138 -6.37 5.22 6.44
C VAL A 138 -5.58 3.96 6.10
N ILE A 139 -5.66 3.49 4.85
CA ILE A 139 -4.93 2.30 4.39
C ILE A 139 -3.40 2.47 4.59
N LEU A 140 -2.86 3.63 4.21
CA LEU A 140 -1.43 3.93 4.40
C LEU A 140 -1.04 3.96 5.88
N ARG A 141 -1.90 4.51 6.74
CA ARG A 141 -1.67 4.55 8.18
C ARG A 141 -1.70 3.16 8.81
N GLU A 142 -2.68 2.34 8.44
CA GLU A 142 -2.78 0.95 8.92
C GLU A 142 -1.57 0.12 8.51
N ARG A 143 -1.15 0.24 7.26
CA ARG A 143 0.06 -0.43 6.77
C ARG A 143 1.30 0.00 7.54
N ARG A 144 1.46 1.32 7.82
CA ARG A 144 2.57 1.84 8.61
C ARG A 144 2.55 1.31 10.05
N LEU A 145 1.37 1.21 10.67
CA LEU A 145 1.23 0.65 12.02
C LEU A 145 1.59 -0.83 12.06
N ALA A 146 1.11 -1.62 11.09
CA ALA A 146 1.44 -3.04 10.97
C ALA A 146 2.95 -3.26 10.82
N LEU A 147 3.62 -2.45 9.99
CA LEU A 147 5.06 -2.50 9.81
C LEU A 147 5.82 -2.15 11.11
N THR A 148 5.37 -1.11 11.81
CA THR A 148 5.98 -0.71 13.09
C THR A 148 5.83 -1.80 14.15
N ASP A 149 4.68 -2.47 14.22
CA ASP A 149 4.43 -3.57 15.15
C ASP A 149 5.32 -4.78 14.83
N SER A 150 5.46 -5.13 13.57
CA SER A 150 6.36 -6.20 13.11
C SER A 150 7.82 -5.90 13.46
N LEU A 151 8.29 -4.67 13.21
CA LEU A 151 9.64 -4.25 13.60
C LEU A 151 9.88 -4.33 15.11
N ASN A 152 8.91 -3.87 15.90
CA ASN A 152 9.04 -3.94 17.36
C ASN A 152 9.13 -5.38 17.86
N LYS A 153 8.32 -6.29 17.33
CA LYS A 153 8.38 -7.72 17.66
C LYS A 153 9.74 -8.32 17.31
N SER A 154 10.25 -8.00 16.13
CA SER A 154 11.58 -8.47 15.71
C SER A 154 12.69 -7.91 16.62
N LEU A 155 12.64 -6.63 16.98
CA LEU A 155 13.62 -6.03 17.89
C LEU A 155 13.59 -6.66 19.28
N ILE A 156 12.42 -6.94 19.84
CA ILE A 156 12.28 -7.63 21.13
C ILE A 156 12.89 -9.03 21.03
N TYR A 157 12.55 -9.78 19.99
CA TYR A 157 13.10 -11.11 19.74
C TYR A 157 14.62 -11.08 19.69
N PHE A 158 15.22 -10.18 18.90
CA PHE A 158 16.67 -10.02 18.83
C PHE A 158 17.28 -9.67 20.18
N THR A 159 16.67 -8.72 20.91
CA THR A 159 17.18 -8.30 22.20
C THR A 159 17.24 -9.47 23.21
N GLU A 160 16.19 -10.29 23.25
CA GLU A 160 16.14 -11.44 24.14
C GLU A 160 17.16 -12.51 23.74
N HIS A 161 17.31 -12.81 22.45
CA HIS A 161 18.23 -13.83 21.95
C HIS A 161 19.71 -13.41 21.99
N LEU A 162 20.00 -12.12 21.96
CA LEU A 162 21.38 -11.63 22.16
C LEU A 162 21.74 -11.47 23.64
N LYS A 163 20.77 -11.11 24.49
CA LYS A 163 21.01 -10.86 25.92
C LYS A 163 21.37 -12.12 26.69
N THR A 164 20.68 -13.22 26.46
CA THR A 164 20.85 -14.47 27.19
C THR A 164 22.25 -15.06 26.97
N PRO A 165 22.74 -15.30 25.73
CA PRO A 165 24.12 -15.79 25.52
C PRO A 165 25.18 -14.87 26.10
N VAL A 166 25.03 -13.56 25.97
CA VAL A 166 26.00 -12.62 26.57
C VAL A 166 26.04 -12.72 28.08
N LEU A 167 24.88 -12.86 28.75
CA LEU A 167 24.85 -13.06 30.21
C LEU A 167 25.48 -14.38 30.63
N GLU A 168 25.26 -15.45 29.86
CA GLU A 168 25.90 -16.76 30.09
C GLU A 168 27.42 -16.69 29.96
N LEU A 169 27.93 -16.02 28.92
CA LEU A 169 29.36 -15.78 28.75
C LEU A 169 29.96 -14.97 29.91
N VAL A 170 29.23 -13.94 30.38
CA VAL A 170 29.67 -13.16 31.56
C VAL A 170 29.69 -14.01 32.83
N ALA A 171 28.70 -14.87 33.03
CA ALA A 171 28.66 -15.80 34.15
C ALA A 171 29.82 -16.80 34.08
N ALA A 172 30.01 -17.47 32.96
CA ALA A 172 31.09 -18.43 32.74
C ALA A 172 32.48 -17.80 32.90
N SER A 173 32.66 -16.54 32.48
CA SER A 173 33.92 -15.80 32.65
C SER A 173 34.30 -15.58 34.12
N LYS A 174 33.29 -15.38 35.00
CA LYS A 174 33.51 -15.15 36.44
C LYS A 174 33.92 -16.43 37.19
N GLU A 175 33.46 -17.58 36.70
CA GLU A 175 33.77 -18.89 37.29
C GLU A 175 35.03 -19.54 36.70
N LEU A 176 35.59 -18.91 35.65
CA LEU A 176 36.71 -19.46 34.91
C LEU A 176 37.99 -19.49 35.75
N ASN A 177 38.50 -20.70 36.01
CA ASN A 177 39.81 -20.86 36.62
C ASN A 177 40.93 -20.79 35.58
N ALA A 178 41.66 -19.70 35.56
CA ALA A 178 42.75 -19.44 34.60
C ALA A 178 43.86 -20.49 34.60
N SER A 179 44.01 -21.27 35.68
CA SER A 179 45.00 -22.36 35.78
C SER A 179 44.55 -23.65 35.08
N ASN A 180 43.28 -23.75 34.71
CA ASN A 180 42.74 -24.89 33.96
C ASN A 180 42.73 -24.61 32.47
N THR A 181 43.79 -25.02 31.78
CA THR A 181 43.99 -24.78 30.34
C THR A 181 42.83 -25.31 29.48
N LYS A 182 42.24 -26.47 29.83
CA LYS A 182 41.11 -27.03 29.10
C LYS A 182 39.86 -26.19 29.26
N ALA A 183 39.58 -25.70 30.47
CA ALA A 183 38.42 -24.82 30.71
C ALA A 183 38.56 -23.49 29.98
N VAL A 184 39.75 -22.92 29.93
CA VAL A 184 40.05 -21.67 29.19
C VAL A 184 39.85 -21.87 27.69
N GLU A 185 40.29 -23.01 27.15
CA GLU A 185 40.15 -23.30 25.71
C GLU A 185 38.69 -23.55 25.30
N SER A 186 37.91 -24.24 26.14
CA SER A 186 36.46 -24.41 25.96
C SER A 186 35.72 -23.08 26.00
N PHE A 187 36.01 -22.23 26.99
CA PHE A 187 35.42 -20.90 27.11
C PHE A 187 35.77 -20.02 25.91
N LYS A 188 37.01 -20.04 25.43
CA LYS A 188 37.40 -19.31 24.20
C LYS A 188 36.60 -19.74 22.99
N LYS A 189 36.39 -21.05 22.80
CA LYS A 189 35.55 -21.55 21.68
C LYS A 189 34.12 -21.07 21.81
N GLN A 190 33.55 -21.13 23.00
CA GLN A 190 32.18 -20.66 23.25
C GLN A 190 32.03 -19.15 22.95
N VAL A 191 33.00 -18.33 23.40
CA VAL A 191 32.98 -16.87 23.09
C VAL A 191 33.02 -16.60 21.60
N ILE A 192 33.83 -17.35 20.83
CA ILE A 192 33.93 -17.18 19.38
C ILE A 192 32.59 -17.53 18.72
N ILE A 193 32.01 -18.67 19.08
CA ILE A 193 30.73 -19.12 18.51
C ILE A 193 29.61 -18.09 18.78
N GLU A 194 29.45 -17.67 20.03
CA GLU A 194 28.41 -16.71 20.41
C GLU A 194 28.63 -15.32 19.79
N ALA A 195 29.88 -14.90 19.62
CA ALA A 195 30.19 -13.65 18.93
C ALA A 195 29.89 -13.73 17.44
N GLU A 196 30.20 -14.85 16.77
CA GLU A 196 29.86 -15.07 15.36
C GLU A 196 28.33 -15.07 15.13
N HIS A 197 27.58 -15.69 16.05
CA HIS A 197 26.13 -15.68 16.02
C HIS A 197 25.55 -14.27 16.20
N ALA A 198 26.06 -13.53 17.17
CA ALA A 198 25.66 -12.17 17.43
C ALA A 198 25.89 -11.25 16.20
N LEU A 199 27.07 -11.40 15.58
CA LEU A 199 27.41 -10.64 14.37
C LEU A 199 26.52 -11.01 13.18
N ALA A 200 26.23 -12.28 12.98
CA ALA A 200 25.31 -12.72 11.93
C ALA A 200 23.90 -12.17 12.13
N ALA A 201 23.42 -12.19 13.40
CA ALA A 201 22.14 -11.61 13.77
C ALA A 201 22.07 -10.10 13.46
N LEU A 202 23.09 -9.34 13.87
CA LEU A 202 23.17 -7.91 13.63
C LEU A 202 23.24 -7.58 12.13
N SER A 203 24.03 -8.32 11.36
CA SER A 203 24.11 -8.14 9.90
C SER A 203 22.77 -8.38 9.22
N GLY A 204 22.03 -9.42 9.63
CA GLY A 204 20.69 -9.67 9.14
C GLY A 204 19.70 -8.54 9.45
N LEU A 205 19.78 -7.95 10.64
CA LEU A 205 18.97 -6.80 11.02
C LEU A 205 19.32 -5.54 10.20
N GLU A 206 20.62 -5.29 9.98
CA GLU A 206 21.07 -4.18 9.13
C GLU A 206 20.55 -4.30 7.70
N ASP A 207 20.61 -5.51 7.13
CA ASP A 207 20.10 -5.76 5.77
C ASP A 207 18.58 -5.57 5.67
N ALA A 208 17.83 -6.00 6.70
CA ALA A 208 16.40 -5.78 6.77
C ALA A 208 16.03 -4.30 6.87
N VAL A 209 16.73 -3.53 7.71
CA VAL A 209 16.54 -2.09 7.86
C VAL A 209 16.88 -1.37 6.54
N ARG A 210 17.96 -1.77 5.86
CA ARG A 210 18.36 -1.22 4.56
C ARG A 210 17.30 -1.46 3.50
N LYS A 211 16.79 -2.70 3.36
CA LYS A 211 15.71 -3.04 2.44
C LYS A 211 14.44 -2.23 2.72
N LEU A 212 14.12 -1.98 3.97
CA LEU A 212 13.00 -1.14 4.37
C LEU A 212 13.18 0.33 3.95
N GLN A 213 14.40 0.87 4.04
CA GLN A 213 14.73 2.23 3.59
C GLN A 213 14.71 2.37 2.08
N GLU A 214 15.12 1.34 1.34
CA GLU A 214 15.14 1.30 -0.12
C GLU A 214 13.74 1.06 -0.71
N SER A 215 12.82 0.43 0.03
CA SER A 215 11.48 0.06 -0.42
C SER A 215 10.42 1.15 -0.23
N GLU A 216 10.74 2.43 -0.41
CA GLU A 216 9.72 3.50 -0.43
C GLU A 216 8.57 3.25 -1.43
N GLY A 217 8.69 2.23 -2.30
CA GLY A 217 7.72 1.88 -3.32
C GLY A 217 6.88 0.61 -3.09
N SER A 218 7.29 -0.34 -2.25
CA SER A 218 6.57 -1.63 -2.11
C SER A 218 6.61 -2.16 -0.68
N MET A 219 5.62 -1.75 0.10
CA MET A 219 5.42 -2.19 1.48
C MET A 219 5.23 -3.72 1.60
N ARG A 220 4.81 -4.38 0.51
CA ARG A 220 4.65 -5.83 0.42
C ARG A 220 5.99 -6.57 0.41
N GLU A 221 7.01 -5.98 -0.23
CA GLU A 221 8.37 -6.52 -0.21
C GLU A 221 9.04 -6.36 1.16
N ALA A 222 8.73 -5.27 1.88
CA ALA A 222 9.21 -5.06 3.24
C ALA A 222 8.63 -6.07 4.24
N GLU A 223 7.34 -6.39 4.16
CA GLU A 223 6.70 -7.42 5.00
C GLU A 223 7.23 -8.83 4.68
N LEU A 224 7.45 -9.15 3.42
CA LEU A 224 8.05 -10.42 2.99
C LEU A 224 9.49 -10.55 3.51
N SER A 225 10.29 -9.48 3.39
CA SER A 225 11.68 -9.47 3.87
C SER A 225 11.79 -9.64 5.40
N LEU A 226 10.86 -9.07 6.17
CA LEU A 226 10.81 -9.26 7.63
C LEU A 226 10.39 -10.69 8.02
N ARG A 227 9.40 -11.28 7.32
CA ARG A 227 9.01 -12.69 7.53
C ARG A 227 10.14 -13.66 7.20
N GLU A 228 10.78 -13.47 6.06
CA GLU A 228 11.95 -14.29 5.67
C GLU A 228 13.10 -14.18 6.69
N LEU A 229 13.29 -12.99 7.27
CA LEU A 229 14.27 -12.78 8.31
C LEU A 229 13.90 -13.56 9.58
N GLU A 230 12.66 -13.46 10.06
CA GLU A 230 12.18 -14.20 11.23
C GLU A 230 12.28 -15.72 11.02
N GLU A 231 11.96 -16.24 9.83
CA GLU A 231 12.08 -17.67 9.52
C GLU A 231 13.53 -18.13 9.50
N ARG A 232 14.43 -17.39 8.82
CA ARG A 232 15.88 -17.71 8.80
C ARG A 232 16.49 -17.72 10.19
N PHE A 233 16.12 -16.75 11.05
CA PHE A 233 16.57 -16.74 12.43
C PHE A 233 16.02 -17.91 13.23
N ARG A 234 14.75 -18.23 13.07
CA ARG A 234 14.11 -19.36 13.75
C ARG A 234 14.73 -20.70 13.34
N GLU A 235 15.09 -20.88 12.09
CA GLU A 235 15.81 -22.07 11.60
C GLU A 235 17.24 -22.13 12.15
N HIS A 236 17.95 -21.03 12.08
CA HIS A 236 19.34 -20.96 12.55
C HIS A 236 19.47 -21.26 14.06
N PHE A 237 18.54 -20.74 14.87
CA PHE A 237 18.52 -21.06 16.31
C PHE A 237 18.02 -22.46 16.64
N LYS A 238 17.19 -23.10 15.79
CA LYS A 238 16.82 -24.51 15.95
C LYS A 238 18.00 -25.45 15.70
N ASP A 239 18.77 -25.20 14.67
CA ASP A 239 19.95 -26.01 14.33
C ASP A 239 21.03 -25.94 15.41
N LEU A 240 21.16 -24.79 16.07
CA LEU A 240 22.07 -24.59 17.21
C LEU A 240 21.68 -25.41 18.44
N HIS A 241 20.38 -25.45 18.77
CA HIS A 241 19.91 -26.27 19.90
C HIS A 241 20.13 -27.77 19.68
N ASN A 242 20.02 -28.21 18.42
CA ASN A 242 20.27 -29.62 18.08
C ASN A 242 21.76 -30.00 18.13
N HIS A 243 22.65 -29.09 17.78
CA HIS A 243 24.11 -29.37 17.81
C HIS A 243 24.71 -29.35 19.24
N ILE A 244 24.11 -28.64 20.19
CA ILE A 244 24.53 -28.61 21.60
C ILE A 244 24.04 -29.88 22.35
N GLY A 245 22.92 -30.48 21.91
CA GLY A 245 22.36 -31.70 22.49
C GLY A 245 23.08 -33.00 22.12
N GLU A 246 23.85 -33.02 21.03
CA GLU A 246 24.62 -34.21 20.59
C GLU A 246 26.07 -34.28 21.11
N SER A 247 26.52 -33.29 21.85
CA SER A 247 27.90 -33.22 22.38
C SER A 247 28.00 -33.30 23.92
N ALA A 248 26.95 -33.80 24.60
CA ALA A 248 26.93 -34.00 26.06
C ALA A 248 27.04 -35.49 26.44
#